data_cc68163e7ee9af64e8d1e34b423b7164
#
_entry.id   cc68163e7ee9af64e8d1e34b423b7164
#
_cell.length_a   1.000
_cell.length_b   1.000
_cell.length_c   1.000
_cell.angle_alpha   90.00
_cell.angle_beta   90.00
_cell.angle_gamma   90.00
#
_symmetry.space_group_name_H-M   'P 1'
#
loop_
_entity.id
_entity.type
_entity.pdbx_description
1 polymer ?
#
loop_
_entity_poly.entity_id
_entity_poly.type
_entity_poly.pdbx_seq_one_letter_code
_entity_poly.pdbx_strand_id
1 'polypeptide(L)'
;MLLGWFVAGYGYAQIRGGAETARFEPGDRILYQEDLSGTPIGEQVEGWEILQGSYEVAEFQDRRWFRPLAYNTHILRRVDFPQDFSVEFTVYLFEPGNAELRVFLHTEEEVRRGPGPDGPAQIYLTVARYGNRDGFWLRAWNPDNRRLQDVARDERRLQPDTVHHVSLQVRGGRLNLFIDGERVATTPFRPDAPLRAISFRFLSRGGHELPYKDRPALLDALRIAGYSRPVGRATGGVFLYWMFPGGQENLPQLQAAQNQTISSSAALDALGGEPRTVEGTLVPIDLPANPFAPGEVQVRADGQAWQAFVRRLQANLEAVRQAGGGLVIVGDGGDGRTERERRLLANQRALAFAAWLAQQGIGNPQNLLSIVAENGGYESILFVVDNGGYRGIMS
;
A
#
# COMPACT_ATOMS: atom_id res chain seq x y z
N MET A 1 -68.00 5.83 -1.98
CA MET A 1 -66.99 6.84 -1.58
C MET A 1 -65.84 6.11 -0.91
N LEU A 2 -64.78 5.76 -1.69
CA LEU A 2 -63.60 5.00 -1.22
C LEU A 2 -62.51 6.01 -0.98
N LEU A 3 -62.11 6.22 0.30
CA LEU A 3 -60.96 7.01 0.68
C LEU A 3 -59.71 6.16 0.49
N GLY A 4 -58.90 6.48 -0.53
CA GLY A 4 -57.58 5.92 -0.70
C GLY A 4 -56.58 6.59 0.25
N TRP A 5 -55.94 5.82 1.11
CA TRP A 5 -54.80 6.25 1.94
C TRP A 5 -53.53 6.28 1.09
N PHE A 6 -53.03 7.46 0.80
CA PHE A 6 -51.68 7.64 0.28
C PHE A 6 -50.66 7.49 1.45
N VAL A 7 -49.95 6.38 1.51
CA VAL A 7 -48.79 6.24 2.36
C VAL A 7 -47.62 6.93 1.63
N ALA A 8 -47.26 8.14 2.07
CA ALA A 8 -46.05 8.81 1.64
C ALA A 8 -44.86 8.04 2.21
N GLY A 9 -44.20 7.24 1.39
CA GLY A 9 -42.93 6.60 1.72
C GLY A 9 -41.87 7.68 1.85
N TYR A 10 -41.42 7.95 3.07
CA TYR A 10 -40.23 8.75 3.31
C TYR A 10 -39.03 7.94 2.82
N GLY A 11 -38.57 8.21 1.60
CA GLY A 11 -37.28 7.75 1.09
C GLY A 11 -36.20 8.47 1.87
N TYR A 12 -35.55 7.78 2.81
CA TYR A 12 -34.37 8.31 3.44
C TYR A 12 -33.29 8.45 2.35
N ALA A 13 -32.87 9.69 2.10
CA ALA A 13 -31.74 9.96 1.25
C ALA A 13 -30.49 9.32 1.87
N GLN A 14 -29.98 8.28 1.23
CA GLN A 14 -28.77 7.58 1.69
C GLN A 14 -27.58 8.51 1.47
N ILE A 15 -26.91 8.90 2.55
CA ILE A 15 -25.67 9.69 2.47
C ILE A 15 -24.61 8.78 1.88
N ARG A 16 -24.11 9.09 0.68
CA ARG A 16 -23.00 8.39 0.05
C ARG A 16 -21.73 9.20 0.25
N GLY A 17 -20.83 8.71 1.10
CA GLY A 17 -19.52 9.30 1.35
C GLY A 17 -18.38 8.43 0.82
N GLY A 18 -17.16 8.99 0.84
CA GLY A 18 -15.96 8.22 0.45
C GLY A 18 -15.63 7.07 1.41
N ALA A 19 -16.23 7.01 2.61
CA ALA A 19 -16.05 5.89 3.54
C ALA A 19 -16.67 4.58 3.00
N GLU A 20 -17.84 4.68 2.40
CA GLU A 20 -18.60 3.52 1.89
C GLU A 20 -18.09 3.00 0.55
N THR A 21 -17.31 3.81 -0.17
CA THR A 21 -16.77 3.46 -1.50
C THR A 21 -15.31 3.05 -1.46
N ALA A 22 -14.56 3.41 -0.42
CA ALA A 22 -13.16 3.06 -0.30
C ALA A 22 -13.03 1.58 0.06
N ARG A 23 -12.31 0.84 -0.77
CA ARG A 23 -11.93 -0.54 -0.52
C ARG A 23 -10.45 -0.61 -0.16
N PHE A 24 -10.11 -1.58 0.68
CA PHE A 24 -8.72 -1.89 0.93
C PHE A 24 -8.10 -2.51 -0.35
N GLU A 25 -6.96 -1.99 -0.74
CA GLU A 25 -6.13 -2.54 -1.80
C GLU A 25 -4.80 -2.98 -1.17
N PRO A 26 -4.48 -4.27 -1.14
CA PRO A 26 -3.21 -4.74 -0.61
C PRO A 26 -2.03 -4.26 -1.47
N GLY A 27 -0.89 -4.00 -0.85
CA GLY A 27 0.35 -3.78 -1.58
C GLY A 27 0.71 -5.01 -2.44
N ASP A 28 1.37 -4.80 -3.57
CA ASP A 28 1.69 -5.84 -4.55
C ASP A 28 3.12 -6.38 -4.41
N ARG A 29 4.00 -5.67 -3.68
CA ARG A 29 5.38 -6.09 -3.39
C ARG A 29 5.49 -6.59 -1.96
N ILE A 30 5.49 -7.90 -1.75
CA ILE A 30 5.62 -8.51 -0.43
C ILE A 30 6.99 -8.16 0.17
N LEU A 31 7.00 -7.54 1.35
CA LEU A 31 8.17 -7.24 2.16
C LEU A 31 8.37 -8.30 3.25
N TYR A 32 7.26 -8.76 3.80
CA TYR A 32 7.21 -9.84 4.79
C TYR A 32 5.83 -10.50 4.75
N GLN A 33 5.82 -11.80 4.86
CA GLN A 33 4.59 -12.58 5.01
C GLN A 33 4.82 -13.72 5.97
N GLU A 34 3.87 -13.94 6.89
CA GLU A 34 3.87 -15.02 7.87
C GLU A 34 2.48 -15.62 7.95
N ASP A 35 2.35 -16.87 7.61
CA ASP A 35 1.12 -17.65 7.71
C ASP A 35 1.21 -18.77 8.77
N LEU A 36 2.33 -18.80 9.49
CA LEU A 36 2.66 -19.77 10.54
C LEU A 36 2.73 -21.23 10.09
N SER A 37 2.53 -21.53 8.81
CA SER A 37 2.48 -22.91 8.30
C SER A 37 3.81 -23.63 8.42
N GLY A 38 4.91 -22.90 8.34
CA GLY A 38 6.29 -23.40 8.44
C GLY A 38 6.77 -23.64 9.87
N THR A 39 6.08 -23.13 10.90
CA THR A 39 6.54 -23.22 12.30
C THR A 39 5.76 -24.31 13.04
N PRO A 40 6.42 -25.26 13.71
CA PRO A 40 5.74 -26.26 14.53
C PRO A 40 4.93 -25.64 15.68
N ILE A 41 3.86 -26.31 16.09
CA ILE A 41 3.08 -25.93 17.27
C ILE A 41 3.97 -26.04 18.52
N GLY A 42 3.91 -25.03 19.39
CA GLY A 42 4.74 -24.90 20.59
C GLY A 42 6.07 -24.16 20.35
N GLU A 43 6.44 -23.92 19.09
CA GLU A 43 7.69 -23.22 18.74
C GLU A 43 7.45 -21.74 18.47
N GLN A 44 8.56 -20.98 18.39
CA GLN A 44 8.58 -19.56 18.04
C GLN A 44 8.94 -19.37 16.58
N VAL A 45 8.33 -18.37 15.95
CA VAL A 45 8.64 -18.01 14.56
C VAL A 45 10.02 -17.36 14.47
N GLU A 46 10.83 -17.81 13.54
CA GLU A 46 12.17 -17.29 13.33
C GLU A 46 12.20 -15.81 12.91
N GLY A 47 13.19 -15.07 13.42
CA GLY A 47 13.46 -13.68 13.07
C GLY A 47 12.55 -12.67 13.74
N TRP A 48 11.76 -13.07 14.76
CA TRP A 48 11.10 -12.16 15.69
C TRP A 48 11.96 -11.92 16.92
N GLU A 49 12.15 -10.67 17.29
CA GLU A 49 12.83 -10.27 18.52
C GLU A 49 11.79 -10.27 19.66
N ILE A 50 12.08 -10.99 20.76
CA ILE A 50 11.25 -10.96 21.96
C ILE A 50 11.75 -9.85 22.87
N LEU A 51 11.00 -8.77 22.97
CA LEU A 51 11.34 -7.64 23.83
C LEU A 51 10.89 -7.87 25.27
N GLN A 52 9.81 -8.60 25.46
CA GLN A 52 9.24 -8.94 26.75
C GLN A 52 8.34 -10.18 26.65
N GLY A 53 8.27 -10.97 27.73
CA GLY A 53 7.42 -12.13 27.82
C GLY A 53 7.88 -13.29 26.93
N SER A 54 6.94 -14.07 26.47
CA SER A 54 7.16 -15.18 25.52
C SER A 54 5.89 -15.50 24.76
N TYR A 55 6.02 -16.18 23.63
CA TYR A 55 4.92 -16.64 22.78
C TYR A 55 5.27 -17.98 22.15
N GLU A 56 4.26 -18.62 21.60
CA GLU A 56 4.38 -19.83 20.78
C GLU A 56 3.45 -19.76 19.59
N VAL A 57 3.64 -20.62 18.61
CA VAL A 57 2.63 -20.95 17.60
C VAL A 57 1.67 -21.96 18.23
N ALA A 58 0.38 -21.64 18.25
CA ALA A 58 -0.67 -22.51 18.76
C ALA A 58 -1.73 -22.76 17.68
N GLU A 59 -2.48 -23.85 17.82
CA GLU A 59 -3.62 -24.16 16.96
C GLU A 59 -4.94 -23.83 17.66
N PHE A 60 -5.83 -23.12 16.95
CA PHE A 60 -7.18 -22.84 17.40
C PHE A 60 -8.11 -22.66 16.20
N GLN A 61 -9.23 -23.36 16.17
CA GLN A 61 -10.22 -23.37 15.08
C GLN A 61 -9.58 -23.69 13.71
N ASP A 62 -8.78 -24.75 13.65
CA ASP A 62 -8.07 -25.24 12.46
C ASP A 62 -7.13 -24.21 11.81
N ARG A 63 -6.69 -23.21 12.59
CA ARG A 63 -5.74 -22.15 12.18
C ARG A 63 -4.60 -22.05 13.17
N ARG A 64 -3.45 -21.60 12.70
CA ARG A 64 -2.28 -21.31 13.53
C ARG A 64 -2.26 -19.84 13.92
N TRP A 65 -1.82 -19.60 15.16
CA TRP A 65 -1.84 -18.29 15.78
C TRP A 65 -0.57 -18.03 16.56
N PHE A 66 -0.09 -16.81 16.58
CA PHE A 66 0.77 -16.31 17.63
C PHE A 66 -0.04 -16.26 18.92
N ARG A 67 0.33 -17.11 19.88
CA ARG A 67 -0.29 -17.17 21.20
C ARG A 67 0.70 -16.65 22.23
N PRO A 68 0.44 -15.53 22.92
CA PRO A 68 1.28 -15.09 24.02
C PRO A 68 1.13 -16.02 25.23
N LEU A 69 2.26 -16.30 25.89
CA LEU A 69 2.32 -17.15 27.10
C LEU A 69 2.37 -16.34 28.40
N ALA A 70 2.59 -15.01 28.29
CA ALA A 70 2.61 -14.11 29.42
C ALA A 70 1.64 -12.94 29.21
N TYR A 71 1.10 -12.40 30.30
CA TYR A 71 0.12 -11.30 30.28
C TYR A 71 0.63 -10.00 29.61
N ASN A 72 1.92 -9.90 29.39
CA ASN A 72 2.58 -8.80 28.73
C ASN A 72 3.70 -9.35 27.85
N THR A 73 3.33 -9.76 26.65
CA THR A 73 4.27 -10.24 25.64
C THR A 73 4.46 -9.17 24.58
N HIS A 74 5.70 -8.82 24.28
CA HIS A 74 6.04 -7.84 23.27
C HIS A 74 7.06 -8.41 22.30
N ILE A 75 6.70 -8.49 21.04
CA ILE A 75 7.53 -9.02 19.94
C ILE A 75 7.72 -7.95 18.87
N LEU A 76 8.87 -7.97 18.21
CA LEU A 76 9.24 -7.02 17.18
C LEU A 76 9.82 -7.72 15.96
N ARG A 77 9.45 -7.23 14.79
CA ARG A 77 10.01 -7.63 13.48
C ARG A 77 10.60 -6.42 12.78
N ARG A 78 11.84 -6.53 12.34
CA ARG A 78 12.47 -5.52 11.50
C ARG A 78 12.00 -5.69 10.06
N VAL A 79 11.54 -4.59 9.48
CA VAL A 79 11.07 -4.49 8.10
C VAL A 79 11.35 -3.09 7.58
N ASP A 80 11.97 -2.99 6.43
CA ASP A 80 12.19 -1.73 5.74
C ASP A 80 10.92 -1.30 5.00
N PHE A 81 10.15 -0.41 5.60
CA PHE A 81 8.92 0.08 5.01
C PHE A 81 9.21 1.12 3.94
N PRO A 82 8.66 0.98 2.73
CA PRO A 82 8.64 2.07 1.74
C PRO A 82 7.70 3.19 2.20
N GLN A 83 7.66 4.28 1.45
CA GLN A 83 6.76 5.41 1.74
C GLN A 83 5.29 4.99 1.68
N ASP A 84 4.94 4.16 0.68
CA ASP A 84 3.59 3.62 0.49
C ASP A 84 3.63 2.11 0.77
N PHE A 85 2.80 1.66 1.72
CA PHE A 85 2.77 0.27 2.16
C PHE A 85 1.41 -0.14 2.73
N SER A 86 1.18 -1.44 2.83
CA SER A 86 0.09 -2.03 3.61
C SER A 86 0.62 -3.00 4.67
N VAL A 87 -0.11 -3.09 5.76
CA VAL A 87 0.03 -4.11 6.81
C VAL A 87 -1.33 -4.75 7.01
N GLU A 88 -1.37 -6.05 6.89
CA GLU A 88 -2.58 -6.86 7.05
C GLU A 88 -2.33 -7.93 8.09
N PHE A 89 -3.28 -8.15 8.97
CA PHE A 89 -3.24 -9.24 9.93
C PHE A 89 -4.64 -9.62 10.37
N THR A 90 -4.74 -10.80 10.95
CA THR A 90 -5.97 -11.33 11.53
C THR A 90 -5.85 -11.35 13.03
N VAL A 91 -6.91 -10.98 13.73
CA VAL A 91 -6.99 -11.00 15.20
C VAL A 91 -8.22 -11.74 15.66
N TYR A 92 -8.08 -12.47 16.79
CA TYR A 92 -9.18 -13.09 17.49
C TYR A 92 -9.18 -12.67 18.95
N LEU A 93 -10.35 -12.26 19.46
CA LEU A 93 -10.56 -11.81 20.84
C LEU A 93 -11.67 -12.64 21.47
N PHE A 94 -11.36 -13.32 22.57
CA PHE A 94 -12.29 -14.23 23.25
C PHE A 94 -13.34 -13.51 24.10
N GLU A 95 -14.53 -14.10 24.24
CA GLU A 95 -15.57 -13.75 25.21
C GLU A 95 -15.73 -14.86 26.27
N PRO A 96 -15.80 -14.52 27.57
CA PRO A 96 -15.38 -13.28 28.20
C PRO A 96 -13.85 -13.11 28.11
N GLY A 97 -13.39 -11.87 27.97
CA GLY A 97 -11.96 -11.60 27.88
C GLY A 97 -11.63 -10.15 28.27
N ASN A 98 -10.37 -9.91 28.57
CA ASN A 98 -9.78 -8.59 28.79
C ASN A 98 -8.46 -8.48 28.03
N ALA A 99 -8.44 -8.98 26.79
CA ALA A 99 -7.25 -9.01 25.96
C ALA A 99 -7.13 -7.75 25.09
N GLU A 100 -5.91 -7.32 24.90
CA GLU A 100 -5.55 -6.18 24.08
C GLU A 100 -4.34 -6.54 23.22
N LEU A 101 -4.46 -6.33 21.92
CA LEU A 101 -3.36 -6.34 20.97
C LEU A 101 -3.02 -4.90 20.59
N ARG A 102 -1.79 -4.49 20.83
CA ARG A 102 -1.24 -3.20 20.37
C ARG A 102 -0.27 -3.45 19.24
N VAL A 103 -0.41 -2.66 18.20
CA VAL A 103 0.44 -2.69 17.02
C VAL A 103 1.13 -1.35 16.90
N PHE A 104 2.45 -1.39 16.72
CA PHE A 104 3.27 -0.19 16.60
C PHE A 104 4.14 -0.27 15.35
N LEU A 105 4.28 0.84 14.64
CA LEU A 105 5.27 1.00 13.60
C LEU A 105 6.32 2.03 14.05
N HIS A 106 7.58 1.66 13.92
CA HIS A 106 8.70 2.37 14.50
C HIS A 106 9.72 2.85 13.47
N THR A 107 10.32 4.00 13.73
CA THR A 107 11.59 4.41 13.12
C THR A 107 12.76 3.67 13.76
N GLU A 108 13.95 3.72 13.16
CA GLU A 108 15.18 3.13 13.75
C GLU A 108 15.53 3.74 15.12
N GLU A 109 15.34 5.04 15.28
CA GLU A 109 15.60 5.72 16.54
C GLU A 109 14.67 5.24 17.67
N GLU A 110 13.41 5.01 17.35
CA GLU A 110 12.40 4.52 18.31
C GLU A 110 12.70 3.08 18.71
N VAL A 111 13.13 2.22 17.79
CA VAL A 111 13.57 0.85 18.08
C VAL A 111 14.79 0.88 19.01
N ARG A 112 15.79 1.72 18.73
CA ARG A 112 17.01 1.82 19.51
C ARG A 112 16.79 2.33 20.93
N ARG A 113 15.83 3.23 21.14
CA ARG A 113 15.44 3.71 22.49
C ARG A 113 14.75 2.63 23.30
N GLY A 114 14.32 1.58 22.66
CA GLY A 114 13.49 0.52 23.22
C GLY A 114 12.00 0.88 23.19
N PRO A 115 11.21 0.08 22.48
CA PRO A 115 9.75 0.28 22.44
C PRO A 115 9.16 0.00 23.82
N GLY A 116 8.90 1.06 24.57
CA GLY A 116 8.23 0.98 25.88
C GLY A 116 6.76 0.59 25.77
N PRO A 117 6.07 0.46 26.90
CA PRO A 117 4.66 0.04 26.96
C PRO A 117 3.70 0.93 26.17
N ASP A 118 3.97 2.21 26.13
CA ASP A 118 3.29 3.23 25.33
C ASP A 118 4.34 4.01 24.53
N GLY A 119 5.42 3.31 24.16
CA GLY A 119 6.66 3.87 23.66
C GLY A 119 6.51 4.69 22.39
N PRO A 120 7.56 5.40 22.00
CA PRO A 120 7.52 6.22 20.79
C PRO A 120 7.25 5.32 19.59
N ALA A 121 6.26 5.71 18.80
CA ALA A 121 5.89 5.07 17.55
C ALA A 121 5.30 6.09 16.61
N GLN A 122 5.38 5.83 15.32
CA GLN A 122 4.76 6.67 14.28
C GLN A 122 3.29 6.31 14.06
N ILE A 123 2.94 5.04 14.22
CA ILE A 123 1.56 4.52 14.21
C ILE A 123 1.38 3.66 15.45
N TYR A 124 0.26 3.85 16.12
CA TYR A 124 -0.16 3.08 17.27
C TYR A 124 -1.63 2.68 17.10
N LEU A 125 -1.88 1.40 16.96
CA LEU A 125 -3.20 0.82 16.87
C LEU A 125 -3.43 -0.11 18.05
N THR A 126 -4.50 0.09 18.78
CA THR A 126 -5.02 -0.86 19.76
C THR A 126 -6.23 -1.56 19.18
N VAL A 127 -6.26 -2.87 19.29
CA VAL A 127 -7.41 -3.75 19.06
C VAL A 127 -7.68 -4.48 20.37
N ALA A 128 -8.87 -4.29 20.95
CA ALA A 128 -9.05 -4.69 22.34
C ALA A 128 -10.47 -5.12 22.66
N ARG A 129 -10.55 -6.02 23.63
CA ARG A 129 -11.77 -6.36 24.36
C ARG A 129 -11.65 -5.99 25.83
N TYR A 130 -12.56 -5.14 26.30
CA TYR A 130 -12.64 -4.72 27.71
C TYR A 130 -14.07 -4.84 28.24
N GLY A 131 -14.38 -5.98 28.83
CA GLY A 131 -15.73 -6.24 29.32
C GLY A 131 -16.74 -6.24 28.18
N ASN A 132 -17.53 -5.19 28.04
CA ASN A 132 -18.53 -5.01 26.98
C ASN A 132 -18.11 -4.00 25.91
N ARG A 133 -16.83 -3.65 25.82
CA ARG A 133 -16.28 -2.69 24.85
C ARG A 133 -15.29 -3.42 23.97
N ASP A 134 -15.69 -3.68 22.74
CA ASP A 134 -14.91 -4.42 21.77
C ASP A 134 -14.62 -3.54 20.57
N GLY A 135 -13.43 -2.98 20.50
CA GLY A 135 -13.16 -1.99 19.52
C GLY A 135 -11.68 -1.72 19.25
N PHE A 136 -11.45 -0.59 18.62
CA PHE A 136 -10.12 -0.15 18.25
C PHE A 136 -9.87 1.30 18.68
N TRP A 137 -8.58 1.64 18.75
CA TRP A 137 -8.09 2.99 18.93
C TRP A 137 -6.84 3.22 18.07
N LEU A 138 -6.95 4.08 17.07
CA LEU A 138 -5.86 4.45 16.17
C LEU A 138 -5.29 5.82 16.55
N ARG A 139 -3.97 5.87 16.69
CA ARG A 139 -3.18 7.08 16.86
C ARG A 139 -2.11 7.14 15.78
N ALA A 140 -1.80 8.33 15.28
CA ALA A 140 -0.74 8.55 14.30
C ALA A 140 0.12 9.74 14.69
N TRP A 141 1.39 9.68 14.30
CA TRP A 141 2.32 10.78 14.47
C TRP A 141 1.87 12.01 13.69
N ASN A 142 1.87 13.15 14.38
CA ASN A 142 1.64 14.43 13.75
C ASN A 142 2.94 15.25 13.80
N PRO A 143 3.54 15.57 12.64
CA PRO A 143 4.80 16.29 12.58
C PRO A 143 4.69 17.76 13.07
N ASP A 144 3.51 18.39 12.98
CA ASP A 144 3.33 19.80 13.33
C ASP A 144 3.50 20.03 14.84
N ASN A 145 3.00 19.09 15.65
CA ASN A 145 3.13 19.16 17.12
C ASN A 145 3.99 18.05 17.72
N ARG A 146 4.65 17.24 16.89
CA ARG A 146 5.63 16.22 17.24
C ARG A 146 5.14 15.25 18.33
N ARG A 147 3.94 14.73 18.16
CA ARG A 147 3.34 13.77 19.07
C ARG A 147 2.35 12.83 18.34
N LEU A 148 2.07 11.70 18.97
CA LEU A 148 0.96 10.86 18.59
C LEU A 148 -0.36 11.58 18.89
N GLN A 149 -1.24 11.62 17.88
CA GLN A 149 -2.59 12.17 18.00
C GLN A 149 -3.63 11.08 17.78
N ASP A 150 -4.75 11.22 18.44
CA ASP A 150 -5.92 10.38 18.23
C ASP A 150 -6.48 10.65 16.83
N VAL A 151 -6.61 9.58 16.04
CA VAL A 151 -7.19 9.62 14.70
C VAL A 151 -8.64 9.16 14.73
N ALA A 152 -8.86 7.99 15.35
CA ALA A 152 -10.18 7.40 15.47
C ALA A 152 -10.23 6.43 16.65
N ARG A 153 -11.41 6.33 17.23
CA ARG A 153 -11.71 5.37 18.29
C ARG A 153 -13.16 4.91 18.12
N ASP A 154 -13.36 3.60 18.12
CA ASP A 154 -14.69 3.00 18.19
C ASP A 154 -14.63 1.84 19.17
N GLU A 155 -15.40 1.93 20.26
CA GLU A 155 -15.39 0.97 21.38
C GLU A 155 -16.40 -0.18 21.19
N ARG A 156 -17.07 -0.26 20.03
CA ARG A 156 -18.11 -1.27 19.76
C ARG A 156 -17.99 -1.89 18.36
N ARG A 157 -16.87 -1.70 17.70
CA ARG A 157 -16.68 -2.10 16.32
C ARG A 157 -16.45 -3.59 16.12
N LEU A 158 -15.83 -4.24 17.09
CA LEU A 158 -15.45 -5.65 16.98
C LEU A 158 -16.52 -6.54 17.63
N GLN A 159 -16.75 -7.69 17.03
CA GLN A 159 -17.55 -8.75 17.63
C GLN A 159 -16.61 -9.74 18.35
N PRO A 160 -16.91 -10.12 19.60
CA PRO A 160 -16.13 -11.13 20.28
C PRO A 160 -16.32 -12.51 19.64
N ASP A 161 -15.40 -13.42 19.93
CA ASP A 161 -15.39 -14.80 19.41
C ASP A 161 -15.49 -14.88 17.88
N THR A 162 -14.98 -13.82 17.23
CA THR A 162 -14.99 -13.68 15.77
C THR A 162 -13.59 -13.33 15.28
N VAL A 163 -13.24 -13.88 14.13
CA VAL A 163 -12.01 -13.54 13.42
C VAL A 163 -12.20 -12.19 12.71
N HIS A 164 -11.36 -11.22 13.04
CA HIS A 164 -11.35 -9.92 12.39
C HIS A 164 -10.12 -9.74 11.53
N HIS A 165 -10.32 -9.25 10.31
CA HIS A 165 -9.24 -8.85 9.43
C HIS A 165 -8.97 -7.35 9.59
N VAL A 166 -7.74 -7.01 9.97
CA VAL A 166 -7.30 -5.62 10.20
C VAL A 166 -6.28 -5.25 9.14
N SER A 167 -6.49 -4.11 8.47
CA SER A 167 -5.56 -3.62 7.46
C SER A 167 -5.24 -2.15 7.69
N LEU A 168 -3.94 -1.85 7.76
CA LEU A 168 -3.41 -0.50 7.71
C LEU A 168 -2.88 -0.24 6.28
N GLN A 169 -3.27 0.86 5.69
CA GLN A 169 -2.80 1.29 4.39
C GLN A 169 -2.20 2.68 4.52
N VAL A 170 -0.91 2.81 4.26
CA VAL A 170 -0.25 4.11 4.07
C VAL A 170 -0.02 4.27 2.58
N ARG A 171 -0.70 5.25 2.00
CA ARG A 171 -0.64 5.48 0.55
C ARG A 171 -0.87 6.94 0.22
N GLY A 172 0.00 7.54 -0.61
CA GLY A 172 -0.12 8.93 -1.04
C GLY A 172 -0.14 9.94 0.12
N GLY A 173 0.59 9.68 1.19
CA GLY A 173 0.63 10.55 2.38
C GLY A 173 -0.64 10.49 3.26
N ARG A 174 -1.41 9.42 3.14
CA ARG A 174 -2.59 9.14 3.98
C ARG A 174 -2.48 7.78 4.64
N LEU A 175 -2.89 7.71 5.91
CA LEU A 175 -3.10 6.50 6.65
C LEU A 175 -4.59 6.17 6.66
N ASN A 176 -4.94 4.97 6.24
CA ASN A 176 -6.28 4.42 6.34
C ASN A 176 -6.25 3.17 7.23
N LEU A 177 -7.29 2.98 8.04
CA LEU A 177 -7.54 1.75 8.78
C LEU A 177 -8.81 1.11 8.21
N PHE A 178 -8.70 -0.18 7.92
CA PHE A 178 -9.83 -1.02 7.53
C PHE A 178 -10.00 -2.14 8.55
N ILE A 179 -11.24 -2.46 8.88
CA ILE A 179 -11.62 -3.62 9.68
C ILE A 179 -12.67 -4.38 8.87
N ASP A 180 -12.41 -5.66 8.60
CA ASP A 180 -13.25 -6.52 7.78
C ASP A 180 -13.57 -5.93 6.40
N GLY A 181 -12.57 -5.25 5.81
CA GLY A 181 -12.67 -4.62 4.50
C GLY A 181 -13.36 -3.25 4.47
N GLU A 182 -13.95 -2.79 5.58
CA GLU A 182 -14.58 -1.48 5.70
C GLU A 182 -13.60 -0.44 6.23
N ARG A 183 -13.50 0.73 5.57
CA ARG A 183 -12.65 1.82 6.05
C ARG A 183 -13.27 2.52 7.25
N VAL A 184 -12.64 2.35 8.41
CA VAL A 184 -13.11 2.90 9.70
C VAL A 184 -12.38 4.18 10.11
N ALA A 185 -11.20 4.46 9.51
CA ALA A 185 -10.46 5.69 9.78
C ALA A 185 -9.62 6.13 8.59
N THR A 186 -9.38 7.43 8.47
CA THR A 186 -8.45 8.03 7.51
C THR A 186 -7.87 9.33 8.07
N THR A 187 -6.56 9.54 7.86
CA THR A 187 -5.87 10.78 8.27
C THR A 187 -4.69 11.07 7.33
N PRO A 188 -4.30 12.33 7.13
CA PRO A 188 -2.99 12.63 6.59
C PRO A 188 -1.91 12.00 7.47
N PHE A 189 -0.88 11.40 6.87
CA PHE A 189 0.19 10.75 7.60
C PHE A 189 1.54 10.98 6.92
N ARG A 190 2.50 11.44 7.72
CA ARG A 190 3.88 11.61 7.31
C ARG A 190 4.76 11.28 8.51
N PRO A 191 5.48 10.16 8.48
CA PRO A 191 6.46 9.87 9.54
C PRO A 191 7.60 10.87 9.50
N ASP A 192 8.22 11.11 10.65
CA ASP A 192 9.37 12.01 10.76
C ASP A 192 10.68 11.37 10.25
N ALA A 193 10.72 10.05 10.15
CA ALA A 193 11.80 9.27 9.56
C ALA A 193 11.28 7.97 8.93
N PRO A 194 12.07 7.27 8.10
CA PRO A 194 11.68 5.97 7.54
C PRO A 194 11.35 4.96 8.63
N LEU A 195 10.23 4.23 8.43
CA LEU A 195 9.82 3.16 9.32
C LEU A 195 10.70 1.93 9.10
N ARG A 196 11.12 1.27 10.19
CA ARG A 196 12.11 0.19 10.19
C ARG A 196 11.67 -1.05 10.94
N ALA A 197 10.57 -0.98 11.67
CA ALA A 197 10.06 -2.12 12.40
C ALA A 197 8.56 -2.03 12.64
N ILE A 198 7.97 -3.20 12.84
CA ILE A 198 6.64 -3.39 13.41
C ILE A 198 6.76 -4.17 14.70
N SER A 199 5.98 -3.81 15.72
CA SER A 199 5.90 -4.61 16.92
C SER A 199 4.46 -4.87 17.34
N PHE A 200 4.27 -6.02 17.98
CA PHE A 200 2.99 -6.44 18.53
C PHE A 200 3.13 -6.64 20.04
N ARG A 201 2.26 -6.01 20.79
CA ARG A 201 2.23 -6.18 22.23
C ARG A 201 0.88 -6.74 22.65
N PHE A 202 0.94 -7.90 23.30
CA PHE A 202 -0.21 -8.60 23.82
C PHE A 202 -0.34 -8.28 25.30
N LEU A 203 -1.49 -7.79 25.71
CA LEU A 203 -1.76 -7.35 27.07
C LEU A 203 -3.04 -7.97 27.61
N SER A 204 -3.11 -8.10 28.94
CA SER A 204 -4.37 -8.29 29.65
C SER A 204 -4.55 -7.16 30.68
N ARG A 205 -5.72 -6.57 30.73
CA ARG A 205 -6.03 -5.52 31.71
C ARG A 205 -6.50 -6.07 33.07
N GLY A 206 -6.74 -7.35 33.19
CA GLY A 206 -7.16 -8.00 34.43
C GLY A 206 -6.03 -8.34 35.39
N GLY A 207 -4.78 -7.99 35.09
CA GLY A 207 -3.63 -8.36 35.91
C GLY A 207 -3.32 -9.86 35.85
N HIS A 208 -2.75 -10.42 36.87
CA HIS A 208 -2.14 -11.77 36.93
C HIS A 208 -3.11 -12.95 36.94
N GLU A 209 -4.40 -12.77 36.67
CA GLU A 209 -5.40 -13.81 36.84
C GLU A 209 -5.50 -14.76 35.65
N LEU A 210 -5.79 -16.01 35.98
CA LEU A 210 -5.85 -17.20 35.14
C LEU A 210 -6.60 -17.08 33.78
N PRO A 211 -7.66 -16.25 33.59
CA PRO A 211 -8.39 -16.20 32.34
C PRO A 211 -7.55 -15.75 31.14
N TYR A 212 -6.45 -15.03 31.37
CA TYR A 212 -5.62 -14.55 30.28
C TYR A 212 -4.87 -15.65 29.53
N LYS A 213 -4.34 -16.66 30.24
CA LYS A 213 -3.62 -17.77 29.59
C LYS A 213 -4.51 -18.60 28.68
N ASP A 214 -5.79 -18.65 29.00
CA ASP A 214 -6.77 -19.43 28.26
C ASP A 214 -7.45 -18.61 27.13
N ARG A 215 -7.46 -17.29 27.27
CA ARG A 215 -8.18 -16.36 26.36
C ARG A 215 -7.38 -15.10 26.03
N PRO A 216 -6.17 -15.25 25.48
CA PRO A 216 -5.35 -14.12 25.04
C PRO A 216 -5.92 -13.51 23.75
N ALA A 217 -5.42 -12.36 23.35
CA ALA A 217 -5.53 -11.96 21.96
C ALA A 217 -4.67 -12.89 21.10
N LEU A 218 -5.21 -13.39 20.00
CA LEU A 218 -4.48 -14.19 19.04
C LEU A 218 -4.22 -13.37 17.77
N LEU A 219 -3.06 -13.56 17.16
CA LEU A 219 -2.63 -12.89 15.94
C LEU A 219 -2.26 -13.93 14.88
N ASP A 220 -2.67 -13.72 13.63
CA ASP A 220 -2.35 -14.60 12.49
C ASP A 220 -2.25 -13.84 11.19
N ALA A 221 -1.76 -14.51 10.17
CA ALA A 221 -1.74 -14.09 8.77
C ALA A 221 -1.17 -12.67 8.55
N LEU A 222 -0.01 -12.39 9.15
CA LEU A 222 0.64 -11.11 8.97
C LEU A 222 1.22 -11.00 7.56
N ARG A 223 0.81 -9.97 6.85
CA ARG A 223 1.35 -9.60 5.54
C ARG A 223 1.72 -8.12 5.53
N ILE A 224 2.95 -7.83 5.15
CA ILE A 224 3.47 -6.48 4.95
C ILE A 224 3.90 -6.36 3.51
N ALA A 225 3.39 -5.37 2.79
CA ALA A 225 3.71 -5.19 1.38
C ALA A 225 3.85 -3.70 1.05
N GLY A 226 4.79 -3.40 0.16
CA GLY A 226 4.88 -2.11 -0.49
C GLY A 226 3.99 -2.05 -1.72
N TYR A 227 3.75 -0.84 -2.21
CA TYR A 227 3.13 -0.64 -3.50
C TYR A 227 4.22 -0.43 -4.54
N SER A 228 4.20 -1.25 -5.60
CA SER A 228 5.12 -1.13 -6.72
C SER A 228 4.84 0.13 -7.55
N ARG A 229 3.60 0.62 -7.47
CA ARG A 229 3.23 1.93 -8.00
C ARG A 229 3.15 2.90 -6.84
N PRO A 230 4.08 3.84 -6.69
CA PRO A 230 3.82 4.97 -5.81
C PRO A 230 2.51 5.58 -6.28
N VAL A 231 1.53 5.72 -5.39
CA VAL A 231 0.50 6.70 -5.62
C VAL A 231 1.26 8.00 -5.58
N GLY A 232 1.52 8.54 -6.76
CA GLY A 232 1.95 9.92 -6.84
C GLY A 232 0.99 10.66 -5.93
N ARG A 233 1.51 11.54 -5.07
CA ARG A 233 0.64 12.55 -4.48
C ARG A 233 -0.29 12.95 -5.58
N ALA A 234 -1.58 13.10 -5.32
CA ALA A 234 -2.59 13.56 -6.28
C ALA A 234 -2.22 14.96 -6.84
N THR A 235 -1.07 15.05 -7.47
CA THR A 235 -0.44 16.26 -7.99
C THR A 235 -0.56 16.30 -9.50
N GLY A 236 -1.11 15.22 -10.10
CA GLY A 236 -1.21 15.08 -11.53
C GLY A 236 0.15 15.19 -12.24
N GLY A 237 0.61 14.14 -12.85
CA GLY A 237 1.92 14.12 -13.49
C GLY A 237 2.10 12.95 -14.44
N VAL A 238 3.32 12.47 -14.53
CA VAL A 238 3.67 11.23 -15.22
C VAL A 238 4.65 10.41 -14.40
N PHE A 239 4.60 9.10 -14.60
CA PHE A 239 5.59 8.16 -14.09
C PHE A 239 6.27 7.48 -15.27
N LEU A 240 7.55 7.19 -15.14
CA LEU A 240 8.31 6.50 -16.17
C LEU A 240 8.91 5.21 -15.62
N TYR A 241 8.95 4.20 -16.49
CA TYR A 241 9.55 2.92 -16.19
C TYR A 241 10.31 2.39 -17.41
N TRP A 242 11.45 1.74 -17.17
CA TRP A 242 11.94 0.76 -18.12
C TRP A 242 11.14 -0.52 -17.96
N MET A 243 10.62 -1.07 -19.04
CA MET A 243 9.96 -2.36 -19.03
C MET A 243 10.82 -3.40 -19.75
N PHE A 244 10.97 -4.57 -19.15
CA PHE A 244 11.68 -5.68 -19.72
C PHE A 244 10.76 -6.91 -19.78
N PRO A 245 10.72 -7.67 -20.90
CA PRO A 245 9.99 -8.91 -20.98
C PRO A 245 10.67 -9.96 -20.09
N GLY A 246 9.90 -10.73 -19.32
CA GLY A 246 10.41 -11.80 -18.45
C GLY A 246 10.84 -11.37 -17.06
N GLY A 247 11.56 -12.26 -16.37
CA GLY A 247 11.98 -12.09 -14.98
C GLY A 247 13.19 -11.19 -14.77
N GLN A 248 13.59 -11.06 -13.50
CA GLN A 248 14.68 -10.15 -13.08
C GLN A 248 16.09 -10.60 -13.55
N GLU A 249 16.25 -11.85 -13.94
CA GLU A 249 17.52 -12.44 -14.38
C GLU A 249 18.11 -11.85 -15.65
N ASN A 250 17.27 -11.17 -16.44
CA ASN A 250 17.66 -10.62 -17.75
C ASN A 250 17.84 -9.08 -17.75
N LEU A 251 17.87 -8.46 -16.58
CA LEU A 251 17.99 -7.01 -16.50
C LEU A 251 19.39 -6.52 -16.89
N PRO A 252 19.52 -5.57 -17.82
CA PRO A 252 20.80 -4.95 -18.15
C PRO A 252 21.28 -4.05 -17.01
N GLN A 253 22.60 -3.82 -16.95
CA GLN A 253 23.14 -2.81 -16.04
C GLN A 253 22.76 -1.41 -16.53
N LEU A 254 21.82 -0.79 -15.86
CA LEU A 254 21.36 0.57 -16.15
C LEU A 254 22.13 1.60 -15.33
N GLN A 255 22.57 2.69 -15.96
CA GLN A 255 23.18 3.81 -15.26
C GLN A 255 22.15 4.48 -14.33
N ALA A 256 22.47 4.56 -13.04
CA ALA A 256 21.63 5.17 -12.00
C ALA A 256 20.24 4.54 -11.85
N ALA A 257 20.08 3.25 -12.18
CA ALA A 257 18.88 2.51 -11.81
C ALA A 257 18.84 2.31 -10.29
N GLN A 258 17.74 2.68 -9.67
CA GLN A 258 17.51 2.29 -8.27
C GLN A 258 17.25 0.77 -8.24
N ASN A 259 17.75 0.08 -7.20
CA ASN A 259 17.61 -1.38 -7.02
C ASN A 259 16.18 -1.84 -6.72
N GLN A 260 15.16 -1.22 -7.30
CA GLN A 260 13.76 -1.56 -7.14
C GLN A 260 13.22 -2.07 -8.46
N THR A 261 13.14 -3.38 -8.57
CA THR A 261 12.48 -4.05 -9.69
C THR A 261 11.07 -4.45 -9.30
N ILE A 262 10.14 -4.27 -10.22
CA ILE A 262 8.71 -4.52 -10.00
C ILE A 262 8.27 -5.52 -11.06
N SER A 263 7.78 -6.70 -10.64
CA SER A 263 7.09 -7.60 -11.56
C SER A 263 5.64 -7.15 -11.70
N SER A 264 5.17 -6.93 -12.91
CA SER A 264 3.79 -6.57 -13.17
C SER A 264 3.24 -7.29 -14.39
N SER A 265 1.96 -7.66 -14.32
CA SER A 265 1.16 -7.97 -15.52
C SER A 265 0.34 -6.73 -15.88
N ALA A 266 0.33 -6.36 -17.14
CA ALA A 266 -0.48 -5.27 -17.67
C ALA A 266 -1.36 -5.79 -18.80
N ALA A 267 -2.65 -5.42 -18.81
CA ALA A 267 -3.52 -5.69 -19.95
C ALA A 267 -3.24 -4.66 -21.06
N LEU A 268 -2.97 -5.15 -22.24
CA LEU A 268 -2.81 -4.34 -23.47
C LEU A 268 -4.16 -4.26 -24.16
N ASP A 269 -4.70 -3.04 -24.23
CA ASP A 269 -5.83 -2.75 -25.09
C ASP A 269 -5.27 -2.07 -26.36
N ALA A 270 -5.02 -2.87 -27.38
CA ALA A 270 -4.64 -2.31 -28.66
C ALA A 270 -5.86 -1.64 -29.27
N LEU A 271 -5.72 -0.42 -29.80
CA LEU A 271 -6.78 0.28 -30.53
C LEU A 271 -7.37 -0.68 -31.62
N GLY A 272 -8.50 -1.32 -31.29
CA GLY A 272 -9.22 -2.24 -32.17
C GLY A 272 -8.84 -3.72 -32.10
N GLY A 273 -8.11 -4.19 -31.09
CA GLY A 273 -7.74 -5.60 -30.88
C GLY A 273 -8.24 -6.18 -29.56
N GLU A 274 -8.14 -7.52 -29.43
CA GLU A 274 -8.45 -8.20 -28.17
C GLU A 274 -7.44 -7.82 -27.06
N PRO A 275 -7.88 -7.71 -25.79
CA PRO A 275 -7.00 -7.39 -24.67
C PRO A 275 -5.92 -8.48 -24.51
N ARG A 276 -4.65 -8.08 -24.43
CA ARG A 276 -3.51 -8.98 -24.20
C ARG A 276 -2.83 -8.65 -22.90
N THR A 277 -2.50 -9.67 -22.13
CA THR A 277 -1.70 -9.54 -20.90
C THR A 277 -0.22 -9.59 -21.26
N VAL A 278 0.55 -8.59 -20.81
CA VAL A 278 2.01 -8.58 -20.93
C VAL A 278 2.61 -8.76 -19.55
N GLU A 279 3.37 -9.83 -19.40
CA GLU A 279 4.18 -10.05 -18.18
C GLU A 279 5.57 -9.45 -18.38
N GLY A 280 6.05 -8.70 -17.40
CA GLY A 280 7.36 -8.06 -17.48
C GLY A 280 7.83 -7.48 -16.16
N THR A 281 9.08 -7.09 -16.14
CA THR A 281 9.70 -6.39 -15.02
C THR A 281 9.76 -4.89 -15.32
N LEU A 282 9.22 -4.08 -14.41
CA LEU A 282 9.27 -2.62 -14.47
C LEU A 282 10.38 -2.08 -13.57
N VAL A 283 11.22 -1.20 -14.09
CA VAL A 283 12.25 -0.49 -13.34
C VAL A 283 11.90 1.00 -13.32
N PRO A 284 11.59 1.59 -12.16
CA PRO A 284 11.19 3.00 -12.08
C PRO A 284 12.33 3.93 -12.50
N ILE A 285 11.94 5.05 -13.09
CA ILE A 285 12.85 6.12 -13.54
C ILE A 285 12.45 7.40 -12.81
N ASP A 286 13.35 7.92 -11.98
CA ASP A 286 13.11 9.16 -11.25
C ASP A 286 13.11 10.37 -12.17
N LEU A 287 12.05 11.16 -12.10
CA LEU A 287 11.95 12.47 -12.73
C LEU A 287 12.60 13.54 -11.85
N PRO A 288 13.24 14.57 -12.43
CA PRO A 288 13.78 15.70 -11.67
C PRO A 288 12.72 16.48 -10.88
N ALA A 289 11.51 16.58 -11.43
CA ALA A 289 10.35 17.26 -10.86
C ALA A 289 9.07 16.82 -11.59
N ASN A 290 7.90 17.21 -11.09
CA ASN A 290 6.66 17.06 -11.84
C ASN A 290 6.68 18.01 -13.07
N PRO A 291 6.55 17.50 -14.31
CA PRO A 291 6.57 18.33 -15.50
C PRO A 291 5.25 19.06 -15.78
N PHE A 292 4.22 18.90 -14.96
CA PHE A 292 2.91 19.53 -15.14
C PHE A 292 2.53 20.40 -13.95
N ALA A 293 1.91 21.54 -14.22
CA ALA A 293 1.19 22.27 -13.19
C ALA A 293 -0.19 21.63 -12.93
N PRO A 294 -0.79 21.86 -11.75
CA PRO A 294 -2.11 21.34 -11.42
C PRO A 294 -3.16 21.71 -12.49
N GLY A 295 -3.91 20.71 -12.96
CA GLY A 295 -4.94 20.87 -13.99
C GLY A 295 -4.40 21.10 -15.43
N GLU A 296 -3.09 21.18 -15.62
CA GLU A 296 -2.49 21.43 -16.95
C GLU A 296 -1.97 20.15 -17.60
N VAL A 297 -1.85 20.22 -18.93
CA VAL A 297 -1.28 19.16 -19.77
C VAL A 297 -0.04 19.65 -20.53
N GLN A 298 0.36 20.92 -20.34
CA GLN A 298 1.56 21.47 -20.93
C GLN A 298 2.81 21.02 -20.18
N VAL A 299 3.75 20.39 -20.87
CA VAL A 299 5.02 19.94 -20.28
C VAL A 299 5.91 21.14 -19.95
N ARG A 300 6.34 21.23 -18.71
CA ARG A 300 7.29 22.22 -18.18
C ARG A 300 8.55 21.48 -17.72
N ALA A 301 9.37 21.08 -18.67
CA ALA A 301 10.56 20.26 -18.45
C ALA A 301 11.81 21.01 -18.93
N ASP A 302 12.09 22.14 -18.29
CA ASP A 302 13.16 23.05 -18.65
C ASP A 302 14.33 22.98 -17.66
N GLY A 303 15.51 23.43 -18.13
CA GLY A 303 16.68 23.63 -17.29
C GLY A 303 17.63 22.44 -17.23
N GLN A 304 18.72 22.63 -16.49
CA GLN A 304 19.87 21.73 -16.48
C GLN A 304 19.53 20.32 -15.94
N ALA A 305 18.62 20.24 -14.95
CA ALA A 305 18.21 18.96 -14.39
C ALA A 305 17.46 18.08 -15.40
N TRP A 306 16.57 18.68 -16.21
CA TRP A 306 15.87 17.98 -17.29
C TRP A 306 16.78 17.59 -18.45
N GLN A 307 17.76 18.41 -18.79
CA GLN A 307 18.77 18.03 -19.78
C GLN A 307 19.65 16.86 -19.31
N ALA A 308 20.03 16.83 -18.01
CA ALA A 308 20.75 15.71 -17.43
C ALA A 308 19.91 14.44 -17.42
N PHE A 309 18.61 14.56 -17.14
CA PHE A 309 17.65 13.47 -17.19
C PHE A 309 17.54 12.88 -18.61
N VAL A 310 17.38 13.71 -19.64
CA VAL A 310 17.32 13.27 -21.04
C VAL A 310 18.59 12.53 -21.45
N ARG A 311 19.79 13.06 -21.11
CA ARG A 311 21.06 12.37 -21.40
C ARG A 311 21.15 11.00 -20.72
N ARG A 312 20.67 10.88 -19.48
CA ARG A 312 20.62 9.61 -18.75
C ARG A 312 19.68 8.60 -19.43
N LEU A 313 18.51 9.04 -19.88
CA LEU A 313 17.60 8.18 -20.65
C LEU A 313 18.25 7.70 -21.96
N GLN A 314 18.85 8.60 -22.70
CA GLN A 314 19.54 8.29 -23.96
C GLN A 314 20.69 7.30 -23.77
N ALA A 315 21.47 7.45 -22.69
CA ALA A 315 22.57 6.54 -22.38
C ALA A 315 22.11 5.10 -22.10
N ASN A 316 20.89 4.92 -21.58
CA ASN A 316 20.34 3.60 -21.26
C ASN A 316 19.55 2.96 -22.41
N LEU A 317 19.11 3.74 -23.40
CA LEU A 317 18.22 3.29 -24.48
C LEU A 317 18.75 2.07 -25.26
N GLU A 318 20.04 2.05 -25.57
CA GLU A 318 20.62 0.96 -26.34
C GLU A 318 20.68 -0.34 -25.52
N ALA A 319 21.06 -0.26 -24.26
CA ALA A 319 21.07 -1.43 -23.36
C ALA A 319 19.65 -1.97 -23.14
N VAL A 320 18.65 -1.09 -22.99
CA VAL A 320 17.24 -1.46 -22.87
C VAL A 320 16.75 -2.15 -24.14
N ARG A 321 17.09 -1.60 -25.31
CA ARG A 321 16.70 -2.19 -26.61
C ARG A 321 17.32 -3.58 -26.83
N GLN A 322 18.60 -3.74 -26.50
CA GLN A 322 19.30 -5.03 -26.60
C GLN A 322 18.70 -6.09 -25.67
N ALA A 323 18.18 -5.70 -24.52
CA ALA A 323 17.45 -6.56 -23.60
C ALA A 323 15.97 -6.79 -24.00
N GLY A 324 15.55 -6.32 -25.16
CA GLY A 324 14.14 -6.40 -25.62
C GLY A 324 13.18 -5.53 -24.83
N GLY A 325 13.72 -4.60 -24.04
CA GLY A 325 12.93 -3.69 -23.21
C GLY A 325 12.46 -2.43 -23.90
N GLY A 326 11.69 -1.61 -23.19
CA GLY A 326 11.19 -0.33 -23.68
C GLY A 326 10.88 0.66 -22.56
N LEU A 327 10.45 1.86 -22.95
CA LEU A 327 10.07 2.92 -22.04
C LEU A 327 8.55 2.96 -21.89
N VAL A 328 8.08 2.95 -20.66
CA VAL A 328 6.67 3.04 -20.31
C VAL A 328 6.39 4.38 -19.65
N ILE A 329 5.37 5.07 -20.11
CA ILE A 329 4.89 6.35 -19.56
C ILE A 329 3.50 6.14 -19.02
N VAL A 330 3.32 6.41 -17.73
CA VAL A 330 2.02 6.35 -17.04
C VAL A 330 1.60 7.77 -16.74
N GLY A 331 0.47 8.22 -17.28
CA GLY A 331 -0.12 9.50 -16.94
C GLY A 331 -0.88 9.45 -15.63
N ASP A 332 -0.80 10.53 -14.86
CA ASP A 332 -1.55 10.75 -13.63
C ASP A 332 -2.46 11.97 -13.77
N GLY A 333 -3.74 11.77 -13.54
CA GLY A 333 -4.75 12.82 -13.54
C GLY A 333 -5.35 13.07 -12.14
N GLY A 334 -4.63 12.71 -11.07
CA GLY A 334 -5.14 12.73 -9.70
C GLY A 334 -5.64 14.10 -9.19
N ASP A 335 -5.27 15.19 -9.86
CA ASP A 335 -5.76 16.54 -9.60
C ASP A 335 -7.08 16.90 -10.32
N GLY A 336 -7.62 16.01 -11.16
CA GLY A 336 -8.93 16.17 -11.78
C GLY A 336 -10.07 16.02 -10.75
N ARG A 337 -11.15 16.80 -10.94
CA ARG A 337 -12.28 16.87 -10.00
C ARG A 337 -13.21 15.67 -10.09
N THR A 338 -13.38 15.11 -11.28
CA THR A 338 -14.24 13.95 -11.55
C THR A 338 -13.40 12.78 -12.08
N GLU A 339 -13.93 11.56 -12.00
CA GLU A 339 -13.27 10.38 -12.57
C GLU A 339 -12.98 10.53 -14.06
N ARG A 340 -13.95 11.04 -14.82
CA ARG A 340 -13.79 11.30 -16.26
C ARG A 340 -12.69 12.32 -16.53
N GLU A 341 -12.64 13.39 -15.75
CA GLU A 341 -11.61 14.43 -15.89
C GLU A 341 -10.22 13.88 -15.55
N ARG A 342 -10.12 13.07 -14.49
CA ARG A 342 -8.87 12.41 -14.10
C ARG A 342 -8.34 11.48 -15.20
N ARG A 343 -9.19 10.65 -15.78
CA ARG A 343 -8.80 9.77 -16.90
C ARG A 343 -8.36 10.57 -18.12
N LEU A 344 -9.07 11.66 -18.44
CA LEU A 344 -8.72 12.52 -19.55
C LEU A 344 -7.37 13.21 -19.34
N LEU A 345 -7.13 13.78 -18.16
CA LEU A 345 -5.86 14.41 -17.80
C LEU A 345 -4.70 13.41 -17.82
N ALA A 346 -4.89 12.21 -17.26
CA ALA A 346 -3.88 11.16 -17.27
C ALA A 346 -3.45 10.82 -18.72
N ASN A 347 -4.43 10.61 -19.60
CA ASN A 347 -4.18 10.31 -21.00
C ASN A 347 -3.44 11.47 -21.71
N GLN A 348 -3.95 12.67 -21.55
CA GLN A 348 -3.37 13.86 -22.20
C GLN A 348 -1.93 14.15 -21.72
N ARG A 349 -1.65 13.95 -20.42
CA ARG A 349 -0.31 14.12 -19.85
C ARG A 349 0.67 13.08 -20.35
N ALA A 350 0.26 11.80 -20.41
CA ALA A 350 1.11 10.76 -20.96
C ALA A 350 1.47 11.04 -22.43
N LEU A 351 0.49 11.43 -23.24
CA LEU A 351 0.70 11.82 -24.66
C LEU A 351 1.60 13.04 -24.78
N ALA A 352 1.35 14.09 -24.00
CA ALA A 352 2.14 15.31 -24.04
C ALA A 352 3.60 15.07 -23.66
N PHE A 353 3.82 14.23 -22.62
CA PHE A 353 5.16 13.86 -22.18
C PHE A 353 5.88 12.97 -23.20
N ALA A 354 5.18 12.02 -23.80
CA ALA A 354 5.71 11.20 -24.89
C ALA A 354 6.12 12.06 -26.10
N ALA A 355 5.30 13.03 -26.48
CA ALA A 355 5.61 13.96 -27.54
C ALA A 355 6.84 14.84 -27.21
N TRP A 356 6.96 15.30 -25.97
CA TRP A 356 8.13 16.02 -25.49
C TRP A 356 9.40 15.14 -25.53
N LEU A 357 9.36 13.89 -25.07
CA LEU A 357 10.48 12.96 -25.16
C LEU A 357 10.91 12.70 -26.60
N ALA A 358 9.96 12.57 -27.52
CA ALA A 358 10.24 12.40 -28.94
C ALA A 358 10.97 13.65 -29.54
N GLN A 359 10.62 14.86 -29.14
CA GLN A 359 11.35 16.08 -29.48
C GLN A 359 12.79 16.07 -28.94
N GLN A 360 13.04 15.36 -27.84
CA GLN A 360 14.38 15.14 -27.28
C GLN A 360 15.13 13.95 -27.93
N GLY A 361 14.58 13.36 -29.00
CA GLY A 361 15.16 12.21 -29.69
C GLY A 361 14.94 10.86 -28.96
N ILE A 362 14.00 10.80 -28.03
CA ILE A 362 13.65 9.58 -27.28
C ILE A 362 12.30 9.07 -27.77
N GLY A 363 12.32 7.94 -28.47
CA GLY A 363 11.13 7.30 -29.02
C GLY A 363 10.57 7.96 -30.28
N ASN A 364 9.55 7.34 -30.86
CA ASN A 364 8.81 7.84 -32.00
C ASN A 364 7.32 7.90 -31.64
N PRO A 365 6.69 9.09 -31.72
CA PRO A 365 5.27 9.22 -31.34
C PRO A 365 4.31 8.41 -32.22
N GLN A 366 4.77 7.94 -33.40
CA GLN A 366 3.97 7.07 -34.28
C GLN A 366 3.93 5.60 -33.80
N ASN A 367 4.80 5.22 -32.88
CA ASN A 367 4.92 3.86 -32.35
C ASN A 367 4.44 3.77 -30.88
N LEU A 368 3.48 4.61 -30.50
CA LEU A 368 2.88 4.59 -29.17
C LEU A 368 1.83 3.48 -29.09
N LEU A 369 2.04 2.57 -28.14
CA LEU A 369 1.06 1.56 -27.76
C LEU A 369 0.37 1.99 -26.46
N SER A 370 -0.94 2.00 -26.47
CA SER A 370 -1.73 2.28 -25.27
C SER A 370 -1.94 1.00 -24.48
N ILE A 371 -1.52 0.99 -23.23
CA ILE A 371 -1.74 -0.12 -22.30
C ILE A 371 -2.68 0.37 -21.20
N VAL A 372 -3.81 -0.30 -21.03
CA VAL A 372 -4.76 0.00 -19.97
C VAL A 372 -4.50 -0.94 -18.79
N ALA A 373 -4.25 -0.41 -17.61
CA ALA A 373 -4.13 -1.23 -16.42
C ALA A 373 -5.51 -1.70 -15.94
N GLU A 374 -5.68 -3.00 -15.72
CA GLU A 374 -6.95 -3.65 -15.37
C GLU A 374 -7.61 -3.15 -14.07
N ASN A 375 -6.89 -2.49 -13.20
CA ASN A 375 -7.33 -2.19 -11.84
C ASN A 375 -7.87 -0.77 -11.65
N GLY A 376 -8.67 -0.25 -12.55
CA GLY A 376 -9.61 0.86 -12.26
C GLY A 376 -9.11 2.07 -11.47
N GLY A 377 -7.81 2.19 -11.23
CA GLY A 377 -7.18 3.34 -10.61
C GLY A 377 -7.12 4.50 -11.60
N TYR A 378 -7.19 5.70 -11.11
CA TYR A 378 -7.22 6.96 -11.87
C TYR A 378 -5.95 7.23 -12.71
N GLU A 379 -5.03 6.26 -12.77
CA GLU A 379 -3.64 6.38 -13.23
C GLU A 379 -3.34 5.55 -14.48
N SER A 380 -4.34 5.12 -15.23
CA SER A 380 -4.20 3.87 -15.96
C SER A 380 -4.12 3.99 -17.47
N ILE A 381 -3.32 4.87 -18.03
CA ILE A 381 -2.94 4.72 -19.41
C ILE A 381 -1.43 4.59 -19.48
N LEU A 382 -0.97 3.39 -19.79
CA LEU A 382 0.40 3.10 -20.08
C LEU A 382 0.65 3.38 -21.58
N PHE A 383 1.62 4.21 -21.90
CA PHE A 383 2.13 4.34 -23.26
C PHE A 383 3.51 3.71 -23.32
N VAL A 384 3.65 2.76 -24.22
CA VAL A 384 4.94 2.19 -24.56
C VAL A 384 5.51 2.95 -25.74
N VAL A 385 6.63 3.61 -25.54
CA VAL A 385 7.38 4.21 -26.63
C VAL A 385 8.19 3.09 -27.28
N ASP A 386 7.69 2.56 -28.40
CA ASP A 386 8.39 1.51 -29.14
C ASP A 386 9.61 2.08 -29.86
N ASN A 387 10.77 1.56 -29.53
CA ASN A 387 12.02 1.79 -30.26
C ASN A 387 12.35 0.67 -31.25
N GLY A 388 11.35 -0.11 -31.70
CA GLY A 388 11.52 -1.20 -32.64
C GLY A 388 11.76 -2.59 -32.02
N GLY A 389 11.91 -2.70 -30.67
CA GLY A 389 12.13 -3.95 -29.97
C GLY A 389 10.85 -4.75 -29.60
N TYR A 390 9.70 -4.10 -29.64
CA TYR A 390 8.43 -4.67 -29.17
C TYR A 390 7.73 -5.63 -30.15
N ARG A 391 8.20 -5.77 -31.37
CA ARG A 391 7.59 -6.69 -32.34
C ARG A 391 7.60 -8.15 -31.92
N GLY A 392 8.50 -8.55 -31.00
CA GLY A 392 8.60 -9.91 -30.47
C GLY A 392 7.63 -10.25 -29.34
N ILE A 393 7.02 -9.26 -28.69
CA ILE A 393 6.08 -9.47 -27.58
C ILE A 393 4.63 -9.57 -28.08
N MET A 394 4.37 -9.13 -29.32
CA MET A 394 3.04 -9.10 -29.95
C MET A 394 2.82 -10.17 -31.00
N SER A 395 3.69 -11.18 -31.11
CA SER A 395 3.53 -12.30 -32.06
C SER A 395 2.96 -13.54 -31.40
#